data_545c848533be7cd5ee773e2aad58cce5
#
_entry.id   545c848533be7cd5ee773e2aad58cce5
#
_cell.length_a   1.000
_cell.length_b   1.000
_cell.length_c   1.000
_cell.angle_alpha   90.00
_cell.angle_beta   90.00
_cell.angle_gamma   90.00
#
_symmetry.space_group_name_H-M   'P 1'
#
loop_
_entity.id
_entity.type
_entity.pdbx_description
1 polymer ?
#
loop_
_entity_poly.entity_id
_entity_poly.type
_entity_poly.pdbx_seq_one_letter_code
_entity_poly.pdbx_strand_id
1 'polypeptide(L)'
;MVRKVIDLECLLPPDEQGRPRQYHEQASHRIGYGDPELLEPRPGYGFANYQNIFRKRVSPSDKSGAQAKPAGQSIKEFVTELDREGAEVSVLGRVDNYVLADVVKEFPNRFFALASISPFDGMRGVREFEHLIRERGLNGLRVAALYNNLAASDRRYYPLYAKCVELDVPVRIYSTMNYANDRPYDLGHPRHLDQIAMDFPELRIDAALSGWPWVNDLVGLMRRHPNLYCDTSAHHPQYFGVAGSGWEMFIQFGNTLLQDKIMVGFSKDSFGLTIPQSVAMYEKLRLKEKVIEKWLYGNAKEFLRC
;
A
#
# COMPACT_ATOMS: atom_id res chain seq x y z
N MET A 1 -4.35 -12.86 24.73
CA MET A 1 -5.23 -11.94 23.98
C MET A 1 -4.57 -11.69 22.63
N VAL A 2 -5.34 -11.64 21.55
CA VAL A 2 -4.82 -11.22 20.24
C VAL A 2 -4.51 -9.73 20.31
N ARG A 3 -3.33 -9.31 19.82
CA ARG A 3 -2.93 -7.91 19.80
C ARG A 3 -3.78 -7.14 18.77
N LYS A 4 -4.30 -5.97 19.14
CA LYS A 4 -4.99 -5.09 18.18
C LYS A 4 -3.99 -4.50 17.21
N VAL A 5 -4.36 -4.46 15.93
CA VAL A 5 -3.54 -3.90 14.84
C VAL A 5 -4.38 -3.06 13.87
N ILE A 6 -3.69 -2.22 13.09
CA ILE A 6 -4.22 -1.56 11.89
C ILE A 6 -3.39 -2.02 10.71
N ASP A 7 -4.05 -2.55 9.67
CA ASP A 7 -3.37 -3.08 8.47
C ASP A 7 -3.38 -2.07 7.34
N LEU A 8 -2.20 -1.61 6.91
CA LEU A 8 -2.04 -0.63 5.81
C LEU A 8 -2.15 -1.24 4.41
N GLU A 9 -2.17 -2.56 4.26
CA GLU A 9 -2.30 -3.22 2.95
C GLU A 9 -3.20 -4.45 3.06
N CYS A 10 -4.49 -4.23 2.96
CA CYS A 10 -5.51 -5.27 2.97
C CYS A 10 -6.12 -5.41 1.57
N LEU A 11 -6.28 -6.63 1.09
CA LEU A 11 -6.97 -6.94 -0.15
C LEU A 11 -8.32 -7.57 0.18
N LEU A 12 -9.36 -7.15 -0.54
CA LEU A 12 -10.64 -7.84 -0.45
C LEU A 12 -10.52 -9.24 -1.06
N PRO A 13 -11.09 -10.26 -0.41
CA PRO A 13 -11.11 -11.62 -0.95
C PRO A 13 -11.96 -11.67 -2.24
N PRO A 14 -11.82 -12.71 -3.07
CA PRO A 14 -12.76 -12.96 -4.15
C PRO A 14 -14.21 -13.03 -3.64
N ASP A 15 -15.17 -12.71 -4.49
CA ASP A 15 -16.57 -12.85 -4.14
C ASP A 15 -16.97 -14.34 -3.94
N GLU A 16 -18.18 -14.59 -3.47
CA GLU A 16 -18.69 -15.94 -3.19
C GLU A 16 -18.66 -16.87 -4.41
N GLN A 17 -18.60 -16.30 -5.62
CA GLN A 17 -18.44 -17.04 -6.87
C GLN A 17 -16.96 -17.19 -7.29
N GLY A 18 -16.03 -16.76 -6.44
CA GLY A 18 -14.58 -16.83 -6.70
C GLY A 18 -14.07 -15.80 -7.71
N ARG A 19 -14.84 -14.75 -8.03
CA ARG A 19 -14.42 -13.67 -8.93
C ARG A 19 -13.59 -12.65 -8.16
N PRO A 20 -12.42 -12.24 -8.69
CA PRO A 20 -11.62 -11.22 -8.04
C PRO A 20 -12.40 -9.90 -7.89
N ARG A 21 -12.41 -9.32 -6.67
CA ARG A 21 -12.91 -7.95 -6.43
C ARG A 21 -11.86 -6.90 -6.75
N GLN A 22 -10.63 -7.32 -6.97
CA GLN A 22 -9.53 -6.41 -7.25
C GLN A 22 -9.66 -5.79 -8.64
N TYR A 23 -9.58 -4.46 -8.66
CA TYR A 23 -9.47 -3.70 -9.89
C TYR A 23 -8.03 -3.85 -10.42
N HIS A 24 -7.89 -4.46 -11.59
CA HIS A 24 -6.66 -4.36 -12.34
C HIS A 24 -6.66 -3.00 -13.03
N GLU A 25 -5.83 -2.08 -12.57
CA GLU A 25 -5.68 -0.72 -13.13
C GLU A 25 -5.19 -0.73 -14.60
N GLN A 26 -5.42 -1.80 -15.33
CA GLN A 26 -5.05 -1.94 -16.74
C GLN A 26 -5.71 -0.90 -17.65
N ALA A 27 -6.82 -0.32 -17.24
CA ALA A 27 -7.55 0.64 -18.06
C ALA A 27 -6.83 1.99 -18.19
N SER A 28 -6.03 2.40 -17.20
CA SER A 28 -5.29 3.67 -17.21
C SER A 28 -4.05 3.63 -18.12
N HIS A 29 -3.59 2.46 -18.53
CA HIS A 29 -2.42 2.28 -19.38
C HIS A 29 -2.61 2.67 -20.83
N ARG A 30 -3.85 2.90 -21.25
CA ARG A 30 -4.20 3.17 -22.64
C ARG A 30 -3.84 4.57 -23.12
N ILE A 31 -3.46 5.47 -22.23
CA ILE A 31 -3.16 6.85 -22.60
C ILE A 31 -1.66 7.04 -22.60
N GLY A 32 -1.05 6.90 -23.77
CA GLY A 32 0.29 7.37 -24.07
C GLY A 32 1.36 6.32 -24.37
N TYR A 33 1.07 5.03 -24.24
CA TYR A 33 2.04 3.97 -24.54
C TYR A 33 1.42 2.87 -25.39
N GLY A 34 1.41 3.09 -26.69
CA GLY A 34 1.25 2.04 -27.68
C GLY A 34 -0.14 1.42 -27.79
N ASP A 35 -0.29 0.67 -28.85
CA ASP A 35 -1.44 -0.13 -29.20
C ASP A 35 -1.76 -1.13 -28.06
N PRO A 36 -3.01 -1.23 -27.60
CA PRO A 36 -3.43 -2.27 -26.65
C PRO A 36 -3.07 -3.69 -27.08
N GLU A 37 -2.97 -3.98 -28.36
CA GLU A 37 -2.52 -5.26 -28.90
C GLU A 37 -1.03 -5.53 -28.65
N LEU A 38 -0.20 -4.49 -28.48
CA LEU A 38 1.19 -4.61 -28.07
C LEU A 38 1.37 -4.86 -26.57
N LEU A 39 0.30 -4.77 -25.78
CA LEU A 39 0.28 -5.03 -24.34
C LEU A 39 -0.02 -6.49 -24.02
N GLU A 40 -0.18 -7.38 -24.97
CA GLU A 40 -0.15 -8.81 -24.71
C GLU A 40 1.18 -9.14 -24.01
N PRO A 41 1.14 -9.63 -22.76
CA PRO A 41 2.35 -9.85 -22.00
C PRO A 41 3.19 -10.94 -22.70
N ARG A 42 4.26 -10.53 -23.35
CA ARG A 42 5.26 -11.51 -23.78
C ARG A 42 5.72 -12.29 -22.54
N PRO A 43 5.88 -13.61 -22.60
CA PRO A 43 6.37 -14.39 -21.50
C PRO A 43 7.65 -13.77 -20.90
N GLY A 44 7.62 -13.40 -19.62
CA GLY A 44 8.73 -12.74 -18.94
C GLY A 44 8.81 -11.22 -19.11
N TYR A 45 7.81 -10.57 -19.72
CA TYR A 45 7.78 -9.11 -19.90
C TYR A 45 6.56 -8.47 -19.21
N GLY A 46 6.72 -7.21 -18.80
CA GLY A 46 5.66 -6.38 -18.22
C GLY A 46 5.15 -6.92 -16.89
N PHE A 47 3.86 -6.76 -16.63
CA PHE A 47 3.23 -7.20 -15.40
C PHE A 47 3.17 -8.73 -15.21
N ALA A 48 3.23 -9.50 -16.29
CA ALA A 48 3.31 -10.95 -16.18
C ALA A 48 4.60 -11.37 -15.46
N ASN A 49 5.70 -10.64 -15.69
CA ASN A 49 6.96 -10.87 -14.98
C ASN A 49 6.84 -10.54 -13.48
N TYR A 50 6.20 -9.43 -13.13
CA TYR A 50 5.92 -9.05 -11.74
C TYR A 50 5.20 -10.17 -10.99
N GLN A 51 4.09 -10.68 -11.52
CA GLN A 51 3.34 -11.76 -10.91
C GLN A 51 4.15 -13.03 -10.75
N ASN A 52 4.96 -13.37 -11.75
CA ASN A 52 5.81 -14.56 -11.70
C ASN A 52 6.93 -14.46 -10.66
N ILE A 53 7.55 -13.29 -10.53
CA ILE A 53 8.62 -13.05 -9.54
C ILE A 53 8.06 -13.14 -8.12
N PHE A 54 6.94 -12.49 -7.84
CA PHE A 54 6.34 -12.51 -6.51
C PHE A 54 5.78 -13.89 -6.14
N ARG A 55 5.04 -14.53 -7.03
CA ARG A 55 4.39 -15.82 -6.73
C ARG A 55 5.36 -16.99 -6.60
N LYS A 56 6.48 -16.99 -7.35
CA LYS A 56 7.40 -18.13 -7.39
C LYS A 56 8.46 -18.13 -6.29
N ARG A 57 8.72 -16.99 -5.64
CA ARG A 57 9.88 -16.84 -4.73
C ARG A 57 9.54 -16.61 -3.27
N VAL A 58 8.28 -16.40 -2.94
CA VAL A 58 7.88 -16.11 -1.56
C VAL A 58 7.76 -17.39 -0.72
N SER A 59 7.63 -18.55 -1.34
CA SER A 59 7.63 -19.85 -0.65
C SER A 59 8.58 -20.84 -1.32
N PRO A 60 9.89 -20.84 -0.99
CA PRO A 60 10.85 -21.80 -1.57
C PRO A 60 10.60 -23.25 -1.18
N SER A 61 9.80 -23.51 -0.13
CA SER A 61 9.54 -24.84 0.42
C SER A 61 8.32 -25.53 -0.17
N ASP A 62 7.46 -24.82 -0.89
CA ASP A 62 6.24 -25.41 -1.43
C ASP A 62 6.41 -25.77 -2.91
N LYS A 63 6.85 -27.01 -3.17
CA LYS A 63 6.92 -27.57 -4.52
C LYS A 63 5.55 -27.80 -5.13
N SER A 64 4.47 -27.60 -4.38
CA SER A 64 3.08 -27.78 -4.83
C SER A 64 2.52 -26.59 -5.62
N GLY A 65 3.29 -25.51 -5.82
CA GLY A 65 3.16 -24.46 -6.86
C GLY A 65 1.79 -23.88 -7.23
N ALA A 66 0.75 -24.39 -6.68
CA ALA A 66 -0.59 -23.86 -6.75
C ALA A 66 -0.99 -23.45 -5.33
N GLN A 67 -0.74 -22.18 -4.98
CA GLN A 67 -1.55 -21.60 -3.92
C GLN A 67 -3.01 -21.86 -4.33
N ALA A 68 -3.72 -22.63 -3.53
CA ALA A 68 -5.15 -22.78 -3.70
C ALA A 68 -5.72 -21.38 -3.86
N LYS A 69 -6.48 -21.13 -4.93
CA LYS A 69 -7.16 -19.84 -5.07
C LYS A 69 -7.89 -19.60 -3.75
N PRO A 70 -7.74 -18.40 -3.14
CA PRO A 70 -8.46 -18.12 -1.90
C PRO A 70 -9.94 -18.44 -2.15
N ALA A 71 -10.54 -19.20 -1.24
CA ALA A 71 -11.96 -19.50 -1.31
C ALA A 71 -12.72 -18.17 -1.36
N GLY A 72 -13.72 -18.08 -2.23
CA GLY A 72 -14.57 -16.90 -2.28
C GLY A 72 -15.31 -16.76 -0.95
N GLN A 73 -15.45 -15.53 -0.44
CA GLN A 73 -16.18 -15.26 0.80
C GLN A 73 -16.93 -13.94 0.73
N SER A 74 -17.98 -13.82 1.52
CA SER A 74 -18.69 -12.56 1.72
C SER A 74 -17.81 -11.57 2.51
N ILE A 75 -18.09 -10.27 2.36
CA ILE A 75 -17.39 -9.25 3.15
C ILE A 75 -17.65 -9.43 4.64
N LYS A 76 -18.83 -9.87 5.03
CA LYS A 76 -19.17 -10.14 6.44
C LYS A 76 -18.32 -11.26 7.05
N GLU A 77 -18.10 -12.35 6.32
CA GLU A 77 -17.20 -13.42 6.75
C GLU A 77 -15.76 -12.94 6.84
N PHE A 78 -15.34 -12.13 5.88
CA PHE A 78 -14.01 -11.50 5.90
C PHE A 78 -13.81 -10.58 7.11
N VAL A 79 -14.79 -9.73 7.43
CA VAL A 79 -14.75 -8.91 8.66
C VAL A 79 -14.64 -9.78 9.91
N THR A 80 -15.41 -10.87 9.97
CA THR A 80 -15.32 -11.82 11.10
C THR A 80 -13.93 -12.46 11.22
N GLU A 81 -13.28 -12.72 10.09
CA GLU A 81 -11.90 -13.23 10.06
C GLU A 81 -10.92 -12.18 10.57
N LEU A 82 -11.03 -10.93 10.10
CA LEU A 82 -10.20 -9.80 10.54
C LEU A 82 -10.35 -9.55 12.05
N ASP A 83 -11.58 -9.65 12.60
CA ASP A 83 -11.85 -9.55 14.04
C ASP A 83 -11.11 -10.62 14.83
N ARG A 84 -11.19 -11.86 14.37
CA ARG A 84 -10.49 -12.99 15.01
C ARG A 84 -8.98 -12.83 14.96
N GLU A 85 -8.45 -12.20 13.93
CA GLU A 85 -7.02 -11.95 13.76
C GLU A 85 -6.53 -10.64 14.44
N GLY A 86 -7.44 -9.82 14.98
CA GLY A 86 -7.12 -8.61 15.74
C GLY A 86 -7.01 -7.34 14.91
N ALA A 87 -7.36 -7.35 13.63
CA ALA A 87 -7.39 -6.15 12.79
C ALA A 87 -8.60 -5.29 13.15
N GLU A 88 -8.35 -4.14 13.78
CA GLU A 88 -9.40 -3.16 14.13
C GLU A 88 -9.82 -2.35 12.91
N VAL A 89 -8.86 -1.88 12.13
CA VAL A 89 -9.05 -1.17 10.87
C VAL A 89 -8.13 -1.77 9.81
N SER A 90 -8.62 -1.89 8.58
CA SER A 90 -7.83 -2.32 7.43
C SER A 90 -7.93 -1.33 6.28
N VAL A 91 -6.79 -0.94 5.71
CA VAL A 91 -6.73 0.00 4.59
C VAL A 91 -6.94 -0.75 3.29
N LEU A 92 -7.97 -0.36 2.56
CA LEU A 92 -8.34 -0.92 1.27
C LEU A 92 -7.90 -0.01 0.11
N GLY A 93 -7.48 -0.63 -0.96
CA GLY A 93 -7.23 -0.02 -2.25
C GLY A 93 -7.25 -1.10 -3.33
N ARG A 94 -6.92 -0.76 -4.60
CA ARG A 94 -6.85 -1.72 -5.71
C ARG A 94 -8.19 -2.40 -6.03
N VAL A 95 -9.28 -1.76 -5.70
CA VAL A 95 -10.64 -2.16 -5.99
C VAL A 95 -11.33 -0.96 -6.64
N ASP A 96 -12.37 -1.19 -7.43
CA ASP A 96 -13.18 -0.12 -7.98
C ASP A 96 -13.68 0.83 -6.88
N ASN A 97 -13.61 2.15 -7.12
CA ASN A 97 -13.92 3.15 -6.10
C ASN A 97 -15.35 3.04 -5.55
N TYR A 98 -16.31 2.67 -6.39
CA TYR A 98 -17.71 2.53 -5.96
C TYR A 98 -17.94 1.24 -5.18
N VAL A 99 -17.24 0.16 -5.53
CA VAL A 99 -17.22 -1.07 -4.72
C VAL A 99 -16.62 -0.79 -3.34
N LEU A 100 -15.54 0.00 -3.27
CA LEU A 100 -14.97 0.45 -1.98
C LEU A 100 -15.97 1.27 -1.18
N ALA A 101 -16.69 2.18 -1.83
CA ALA A 101 -17.72 3.00 -1.19
C ALA A 101 -18.83 2.16 -0.57
N ASP A 102 -19.30 1.13 -1.28
CA ASP A 102 -20.33 0.22 -0.78
C ASP A 102 -19.83 -0.57 0.43
N VAL A 103 -18.59 -1.05 0.40
CA VAL A 103 -17.95 -1.79 1.52
C VAL A 103 -17.81 -0.89 2.76
N VAL A 104 -17.32 0.34 2.60
CA VAL A 104 -17.18 1.30 3.73
C VAL A 104 -18.53 1.66 4.32
N LYS A 105 -19.54 1.83 3.48
CA LYS A 105 -20.92 2.12 3.93
C LYS A 105 -21.53 0.96 4.72
N GLU A 106 -21.27 -0.27 4.31
CA GLU A 106 -21.79 -1.46 4.98
C GLU A 106 -21.07 -1.73 6.31
N PHE A 107 -19.75 -1.47 6.36
CA PHE A 107 -18.90 -1.71 7.52
C PHE A 107 -18.16 -0.43 7.96
N PRO A 108 -18.88 0.57 8.48
CA PRO A 108 -18.26 1.82 8.91
C PRO A 108 -17.26 1.56 10.05
N ASN A 109 -16.16 2.30 10.05
CA ASN A 109 -15.05 2.20 11.02
C ASN A 109 -14.23 0.88 10.96
N ARG A 110 -14.51 -0.01 10.00
CA ARG A 110 -13.71 -1.23 9.80
C ARG A 110 -12.72 -1.10 8.66
N PHE A 111 -13.04 -0.27 7.69
CA PHE A 111 -12.21 -0.07 6.53
C PHE A 111 -11.90 1.41 6.32
N PHE A 112 -10.65 1.66 5.96
CA PHE A 112 -10.16 2.95 5.48
C PHE A 112 -9.89 2.79 3.98
N ALA A 113 -10.73 3.37 3.14
CA ALA A 113 -10.66 3.15 1.70
C ALA A 113 -9.97 4.30 0.96
N LEU A 114 -9.02 3.94 0.12
CA LEU A 114 -8.25 4.88 -0.69
C LEU A 114 -8.74 4.88 -2.14
N ALA A 115 -9.17 6.03 -2.62
CA ALA A 115 -9.57 6.23 -4.01
C ALA A 115 -8.39 6.10 -4.96
N SER A 116 -8.59 5.44 -6.08
CA SER A 116 -7.66 5.41 -7.22
C SER A 116 -8.18 6.33 -8.31
N ILE A 117 -7.44 7.41 -8.63
CA ILE A 117 -7.80 8.38 -9.67
C ILE A 117 -6.67 8.46 -10.68
N SER A 118 -7.03 8.43 -11.97
CA SER A 118 -6.06 8.62 -13.04
C SER A 118 -5.55 10.07 -13.08
N PRO A 119 -4.21 10.29 -13.07
CA PRO A 119 -3.65 11.64 -13.19
C PRO A 119 -3.92 12.27 -14.57
N PHE A 120 -4.38 11.48 -15.53
CA PHE A 120 -4.71 11.93 -16.90
C PHE A 120 -6.15 12.45 -17.02
N ASP A 121 -6.98 12.27 -16.01
CA ASP A 121 -8.36 12.75 -16.01
C ASP A 121 -8.51 14.26 -15.73
N GLY A 122 -7.41 14.93 -15.35
CA GLY A 122 -7.41 16.37 -15.09
C GLY A 122 -8.47 16.77 -14.07
N MET A 123 -9.19 17.87 -14.31
CA MET A 123 -10.22 18.37 -13.40
C MET A 123 -11.45 17.47 -13.26
N ARG A 124 -11.69 16.59 -14.22
CA ARG A 124 -12.73 15.55 -14.08
C ARG A 124 -12.37 14.60 -12.94
N GLY A 125 -11.13 14.12 -12.91
CA GLY A 125 -10.63 13.26 -11.85
C GLY A 125 -10.61 13.95 -10.48
N VAL A 126 -10.27 15.24 -10.42
CA VAL A 126 -10.32 16.02 -9.17
C VAL A 126 -11.74 16.13 -8.62
N ARG A 127 -12.73 16.40 -9.47
CA ARG A 127 -14.15 16.44 -9.06
C ARG A 127 -14.66 15.07 -8.63
N GLU A 128 -14.26 14.03 -9.35
CA GLU A 128 -14.58 12.64 -8.96
C GLU A 128 -14.00 12.29 -7.60
N PHE A 129 -12.73 12.63 -7.37
CA PHE A 129 -12.07 12.41 -6.07
C PHE A 129 -12.82 13.13 -4.94
N GLU A 130 -13.16 14.41 -5.13
CA GLU A 130 -13.92 15.17 -4.14
C GLU A 130 -15.29 14.52 -3.83
N HIS A 131 -16.02 14.08 -4.87
CA HIS A 131 -17.28 13.35 -4.71
C HIS A 131 -17.09 12.05 -3.91
N LEU A 132 -16.08 11.27 -4.23
CA LEU A 132 -15.78 10.01 -3.53
C LEU A 132 -15.49 10.24 -2.03
N ILE A 133 -14.77 11.31 -1.68
CA ILE A 133 -14.46 11.63 -0.29
C ILE A 133 -15.71 12.19 0.43
N ARG A 134 -16.35 13.22 -0.12
CA ARG A 134 -17.42 13.95 0.58
C ARG A 134 -18.73 13.18 0.65
N GLU A 135 -19.07 12.45 -0.42
CA GLU A 135 -20.42 11.88 -0.58
C GLU A 135 -20.43 10.35 -0.53
N ARG A 136 -19.28 9.70 -0.82
CA ARG A 136 -19.20 8.25 -0.88
C ARG A 136 -18.41 7.63 0.27
N GLY A 137 -17.79 8.45 1.13
CA GLY A 137 -17.18 8.02 2.37
C GLY A 137 -15.77 7.39 2.23
N LEU A 138 -15.10 7.58 1.08
CA LEU A 138 -13.69 7.20 0.96
C LEU A 138 -12.82 8.16 1.79
N ASN A 139 -11.61 7.72 2.15
CA ASN A 139 -10.84 8.33 3.22
C ASN A 139 -9.48 8.91 2.78
N GLY A 140 -9.06 8.70 1.54
CA GLY A 140 -7.78 9.19 1.04
C GLY A 140 -7.52 8.84 -0.41
N LEU A 141 -6.33 9.19 -0.88
CA LEU A 141 -5.87 8.96 -2.24
C LEU A 141 -4.81 7.84 -2.27
N ARG A 142 -4.90 6.96 -3.26
CA ARG A 142 -3.85 5.99 -3.59
C ARG A 142 -3.17 6.40 -4.90
N VAL A 143 -1.85 6.49 -4.90
CA VAL A 143 -1.03 6.75 -6.08
C VAL A 143 -0.10 5.58 -6.34
N ALA A 144 -0.16 5.01 -7.53
CA ALA A 144 0.68 3.92 -7.95
C ALA A 144 1.42 4.28 -9.25
N ALA A 145 2.58 4.91 -9.10
CA ALA A 145 3.42 5.40 -10.20
C ALA A 145 3.69 4.34 -11.27
N LEU A 146 3.88 3.10 -10.83
CA LEU A 146 4.16 1.97 -11.71
C LEU A 146 3.00 1.64 -12.66
N TYR A 147 1.74 1.84 -12.26
CA TYR A 147 0.59 1.58 -13.12
C TYR A 147 0.36 2.68 -14.15
N ASN A 148 0.58 3.92 -13.77
CA ASN A 148 0.42 5.06 -14.66
C ASN A 148 1.66 5.35 -15.52
N ASN A 149 2.75 4.59 -15.31
CA ASN A 149 4.06 4.85 -15.92
C ASN A 149 4.50 6.31 -15.75
N LEU A 150 4.26 6.87 -14.58
CA LEU A 150 4.42 8.27 -14.28
C LEU A 150 4.90 8.44 -12.83
N ALA A 151 6.03 9.12 -12.65
CA ALA A 151 6.55 9.38 -11.31
C ALA A 151 5.54 10.17 -10.46
N ALA A 152 5.48 9.88 -9.17
CA ALA A 152 4.51 10.54 -8.26
C ALA A 152 4.72 12.06 -8.18
N SER A 153 5.91 12.57 -8.46
CA SER A 153 6.21 14.01 -8.54
C SER A 153 5.80 14.68 -9.86
N ASP A 154 5.17 13.96 -10.79
CA ASP A 154 4.70 14.59 -12.01
C ASP A 154 3.56 15.58 -11.72
N ARG A 155 3.59 16.74 -12.38
CA ARG A 155 2.62 17.83 -12.21
C ARG A 155 1.15 17.43 -12.39
N ARG A 156 0.88 16.32 -13.08
CA ARG A 156 -0.50 15.83 -13.30
C ARG A 156 -1.15 15.32 -12.01
N TYR A 157 -0.36 14.90 -11.02
CA TYR A 157 -0.87 14.52 -9.70
C TYR A 157 -1.12 15.72 -8.78
N TYR A 158 -0.48 16.88 -9.01
CA TYR A 158 -0.54 18.03 -8.11
C TYR A 158 -1.95 18.53 -7.80
N PRO A 159 -2.90 18.59 -8.77
CA PRO A 159 -4.28 18.95 -8.45
C PRO A 159 -4.95 17.98 -7.46
N LEU A 160 -4.60 16.69 -7.51
CA LEU A 160 -5.09 15.68 -6.56
C LEU A 160 -4.46 15.86 -5.19
N TYR A 161 -3.16 16.17 -5.10
CA TYR A 161 -2.48 16.46 -3.83
C TYR A 161 -3.03 17.72 -3.16
N ALA A 162 -3.23 18.78 -3.93
CA ALA A 162 -3.89 20.00 -3.43
C ALA A 162 -5.30 19.70 -2.89
N LYS A 163 -6.06 18.84 -3.57
CA LYS A 163 -7.39 18.41 -3.11
C LYS A 163 -7.29 17.53 -1.85
N CYS A 164 -6.26 16.69 -1.70
CA CYS A 164 -6.03 15.94 -0.46
C CYS A 164 -5.78 16.89 0.73
N VAL A 165 -4.99 17.96 0.53
CA VAL A 165 -4.76 18.99 1.57
C VAL A 165 -6.06 19.69 1.90
N GLU A 166 -6.82 20.17 0.89
CA GLU A 166 -8.11 20.85 1.08
C GLU A 166 -9.13 20.00 1.86
N LEU A 167 -9.15 18.68 1.59
CA LEU A 167 -10.08 17.75 2.23
C LEU A 167 -9.52 17.13 3.53
N ASP A 168 -8.29 17.49 3.90
CA ASP A 168 -7.54 16.92 5.05
C ASP A 168 -7.49 15.38 5.04
N VAL A 169 -7.28 14.79 3.88
CA VAL A 169 -7.13 13.34 3.71
C VAL A 169 -5.69 12.96 3.32
N PRO A 170 -5.19 11.79 3.73
CA PRO A 170 -3.84 11.36 3.40
C PRO A 170 -3.72 10.87 1.95
N VAL A 171 -2.48 10.82 1.49
CA VAL A 171 -2.10 10.11 0.27
C VAL A 171 -1.16 8.95 0.59
N ARG A 172 -1.45 7.79 0.02
CA ARG A 172 -0.58 6.62 0.04
C ARG A 172 0.05 6.44 -1.33
N ILE A 173 1.38 6.56 -1.40
CA ILE A 173 2.16 6.55 -2.63
C ILE A 173 3.05 5.30 -2.67
N TYR A 174 2.91 4.48 -3.69
CA TYR A 174 3.80 3.34 -3.89
C TYR A 174 5.23 3.81 -4.11
N SER A 175 6.08 3.53 -3.13
CA SER A 175 7.49 3.90 -3.10
C SER A 175 8.34 2.63 -3.06
N THR A 176 8.55 2.03 -4.23
CA THR A 176 9.37 0.84 -4.40
C THR A 176 9.83 0.73 -5.85
N MET A 177 10.81 -0.12 -6.11
CA MET A 177 11.22 -0.37 -7.48
C MET A 177 10.08 -0.93 -8.32
N ASN A 178 10.11 -0.64 -9.60
CA ASN A 178 9.17 -1.20 -10.54
C ASN A 178 9.63 -2.59 -11.00
N TYR A 179 8.83 -3.60 -10.72
CA TYR A 179 9.10 -4.97 -11.15
C TYR A 179 8.67 -5.25 -12.60
N ALA A 180 7.85 -4.39 -13.19
CA ALA A 180 7.50 -4.48 -14.60
C ALA A 180 8.71 -3.99 -15.42
N ASN A 181 9.19 -4.82 -16.33
CA ASN A 181 10.42 -4.56 -17.10
C ASN A 181 10.18 -3.88 -18.44
N ASP A 182 8.98 -3.33 -18.65
CA ASP A 182 8.55 -2.55 -19.81
C ASP A 182 8.50 -1.03 -19.55
N ARG A 183 8.93 -0.60 -18.34
CA ARG A 183 8.90 0.80 -17.91
C ARG A 183 10.07 1.12 -16.96
N PRO A 184 10.37 2.42 -16.70
CA PRO A 184 11.50 2.80 -15.86
C PRO A 184 11.48 2.14 -14.48
N TYR A 185 12.65 1.65 -14.07
CA TYR A 185 12.88 0.96 -12.81
C TYR A 185 12.59 1.84 -11.59
N ASP A 186 12.88 3.13 -11.68
CA ASP A 186 12.92 4.09 -10.58
C ASP A 186 11.68 4.98 -10.46
N LEU A 187 10.57 4.63 -11.10
CA LEU A 187 9.31 5.39 -11.00
C LEU A 187 8.81 5.55 -9.56
N GLY A 188 9.08 4.57 -8.69
CA GLY A 188 8.74 4.61 -7.28
C GLY A 188 9.92 4.98 -6.37
N HIS A 189 10.99 5.58 -6.90
CA HIS A 189 12.12 5.99 -6.06
C HIS A 189 11.70 7.05 -5.02
N PRO A 190 12.11 6.93 -3.74
CA PRO A 190 11.75 7.88 -2.69
C PRO A 190 12.07 9.35 -3.00
N ARG A 191 13.06 9.65 -3.87
CA ARG A 191 13.38 11.03 -4.31
C ARG A 191 12.15 11.80 -4.82
N HIS A 192 11.16 11.09 -5.39
CA HIS A 192 9.93 11.74 -5.86
C HIS A 192 9.05 12.23 -4.71
N LEU A 193 9.16 11.61 -3.53
CA LEU A 193 8.44 12.03 -2.33
C LEU A 193 9.04 13.30 -1.71
N ASP A 194 10.35 13.52 -1.88
CA ASP A 194 11.03 14.72 -1.40
C ASP A 194 10.38 15.99 -1.98
N GLN A 195 10.18 16.00 -3.29
CA GLN A 195 9.55 17.12 -3.98
C GLN A 195 8.10 17.35 -3.51
N ILE A 196 7.32 16.26 -3.42
CA ILE A 196 5.92 16.37 -2.99
C ILE A 196 5.83 16.88 -1.54
N ALA A 197 6.68 16.36 -0.65
CA ALA A 197 6.68 16.77 0.75
C ALA A 197 7.12 18.23 0.97
N MET A 198 7.97 18.77 0.07
CA MET A 198 8.33 20.20 0.07
C MET A 198 7.21 21.08 -0.46
N ASP A 199 6.55 20.66 -1.55
CA ASP A 199 5.51 21.45 -2.22
C ASP A 199 4.17 21.43 -1.46
N PHE A 200 3.92 20.36 -0.67
CA PHE A 200 2.70 20.17 0.13
C PHE A 200 3.05 19.80 1.59
N PRO A 201 3.57 20.73 2.39
CA PRO A 201 4.01 20.44 3.75
C PRO A 201 2.88 20.01 4.70
N GLU A 202 1.62 20.33 4.37
CA GLU A 202 0.44 19.91 5.13
C GLU A 202 -0.06 18.51 4.76
N LEU A 203 0.36 17.97 3.60
CA LEU A 203 -0.10 16.70 3.11
C LEU A 203 0.50 15.55 3.93
N ARG A 204 -0.34 14.70 4.49
CA ARG A 204 0.11 13.46 5.13
C ARG A 204 0.44 12.43 4.05
N ILE A 205 1.70 12.02 3.95
CA ILE A 205 2.20 11.13 2.90
C ILE A 205 2.64 9.82 3.52
N ASP A 206 2.07 8.71 3.06
CA ASP A 206 2.55 7.36 3.33
C ASP A 206 3.37 6.84 2.14
N ALA A 207 4.66 6.62 2.36
CA ALA A 207 5.55 5.95 1.41
C ALA A 207 5.34 4.43 1.53
N ALA A 208 4.36 3.92 0.81
CA ALA A 208 4.04 2.50 0.83
C ALA A 208 5.21 1.64 0.36
N LEU A 209 5.37 0.44 0.96
CA LEU A 209 6.43 -0.52 0.65
C LEU A 209 7.84 -0.04 1.02
N SER A 210 7.97 0.89 1.96
CA SER A 210 9.22 1.28 2.63
C SER A 210 10.40 1.63 1.71
N GLY A 211 10.15 2.05 0.48
CA GLY A 211 11.19 2.53 -0.43
C GLY A 211 12.14 1.48 -1.00
N TRP A 212 11.91 0.20 -0.79
CA TRP A 212 12.84 -0.84 -1.24
C TRP A 212 13.10 -0.80 -2.77
N PRO A 213 14.36 -0.90 -3.23
CA PRO A 213 15.61 -1.17 -2.48
C PRO A 213 16.28 0.09 -1.92
N TRP A 214 15.73 1.30 -2.09
CA TRP A 214 16.29 2.58 -1.62
C TRP A 214 15.83 2.92 -0.20
N VAL A 215 15.85 1.92 0.68
CA VAL A 215 15.36 2.05 2.08
C VAL A 215 16.09 3.15 2.83
N ASN A 216 17.41 3.28 2.63
CA ASN A 216 18.23 4.30 3.30
C ASN A 216 17.88 5.71 2.85
N ASP A 217 17.53 5.91 1.58
CA ASP A 217 17.08 7.19 1.05
C ASP A 217 15.75 7.58 1.71
N LEU A 218 14.81 6.64 1.80
CA LEU A 218 13.55 6.88 2.49
C LEU A 218 13.74 7.20 3.96
N VAL A 219 14.63 6.52 4.67
CA VAL A 219 14.99 6.83 6.07
C VAL A 219 15.49 8.28 6.18
N GLY A 220 16.36 8.70 5.26
CA GLY A 220 16.84 10.08 5.20
C GLY A 220 15.71 11.10 4.99
N LEU A 221 14.82 10.82 4.07
CA LEU A 221 13.68 11.70 3.77
C LEU A 221 12.66 11.78 4.91
N MET A 222 12.32 10.66 5.56
CA MET A 222 11.45 10.67 6.73
C MET A 222 12.02 11.47 7.91
N ARG A 223 13.36 11.51 8.05
CA ARG A 223 14.02 12.38 9.04
C ARG A 223 13.95 13.85 8.67
N ARG A 224 13.93 14.16 7.37
CA ARG A 224 13.86 15.52 6.84
C ARG A 224 12.44 16.09 6.87
N HIS A 225 11.42 15.29 6.52
CA HIS A 225 10.05 15.75 6.34
C HIS A 225 9.14 15.27 7.46
N PRO A 226 8.51 16.20 8.22
CA PRO A 226 7.60 15.84 9.31
C PRO A 226 6.34 15.14 8.83
N ASN A 227 5.89 15.43 7.61
CA ASN A 227 4.67 14.91 7.00
C ASN A 227 4.85 13.60 6.20
N LEU A 228 6.06 13.03 6.18
CA LEU A 228 6.37 11.78 5.48
C LEU A 228 6.46 10.61 6.45
N TYR A 229 5.65 9.61 6.21
CA TYR A 229 5.55 8.32 6.91
C TYR A 229 5.85 7.18 5.96
N CYS A 230 5.89 5.96 6.44
CA CYS A 230 5.93 4.77 5.58
C CYS A 230 5.21 3.58 6.18
N ASP A 231 4.88 2.62 5.33
CA ASP A 231 4.42 1.30 5.74
C ASP A 231 5.35 0.17 5.26
N THR A 232 5.25 -0.98 5.91
CA THR A 232 6.08 -2.16 5.65
C THR A 232 5.45 -3.16 4.69
N SER A 233 4.38 -2.78 3.97
CA SER A 233 3.68 -3.65 3.03
C SER A 233 4.62 -4.32 2.03
N ALA A 234 4.26 -5.51 1.59
CA ALA A 234 4.98 -6.33 0.63
C ALA A 234 6.41 -6.73 1.03
N HIS A 235 6.80 -6.51 2.29
CA HIS A 235 8.07 -6.95 2.84
C HIS A 235 7.86 -7.93 3.99
N HIS A 236 8.39 -9.14 3.81
CA HIS A 236 8.22 -10.20 4.81
C HIS A 236 9.04 -9.86 6.07
N PRO A 237 8.41 -9.82 7.26
CA PRO A 237 9.06 -9.32 8.49
C PRO A 237 10.33 -10.06 8.89
N GLN A 238 10.47 -11.33 8.49
CA GLN A 238 11.66 -12.12 8.79
C GLN A 238 12.98 -11.51 8.29
N TYR A 239 12.93 -10.67 7.24
CA TYR A 239 14.14 -10.07 6.65
C TYR A 239 14.58 -8.78 7.34
N PHE A 240 13.72 -8.12 8.09
CA PHE A 240 14.06 -6.84 8.73
C PHE A 240 15.18 -6.92 9.76
N GLY A 241 15.36 -8.07 10.41
CA GLY A 241 16.40 -8.28 11.40
C GLY A 241 17.64 -9.00 10.87
N VAL A 242 17.71 -9.33 9.57
CA VAL A 242 18.81 -10.09 8.98
C VAL A 242 19.94 -9.14 8.61
N ALA A 243 21.15 -9.43 9.09
CA ALA A 243 22.35 -8.65 8.75
C ALA A 243 22.65 -8.72 7.25
N GLY A 244 22.98 -7.57 6.65
CA GLY A 244 23.23 -7.45 5.21
C GLY A 244 21.97 -7.44 4.34
N SER A 245 20.79 -7.35 4.95
CA SER A 245 19.50 -7.30 4.22
C SER A 245 19.18 -5.92 3.63
N GLY A 246 19.89 -4.86 4.07
CA GLY A 246 19.61 -3.48 3.70
C GLY A 246 18.57 -2.78 4.57
N TRP A 247 18.06 -3.44 5.63
CA TRP A 247 17.08 -2.88 6.56
C TRP A 247 17.70 -2.34 7.85
N GLU A 248 19.01 -2.36 7.99
CA GLU A 248 19.71 -2.02 9.23
C GLU A 248 19.40 -0.59 9.69
N MET A 249 19.50 0.40 8.79
CA MET A 249 19.17 1.79 9.10
C MET A 249 17.68 1.97 9.42
N PHE A 250 16.82 1.25 8.71
CA PHE A 250 15.37 1.30 8.96
C PHE A 250 15.03 0.82 10.38
N ILE A 251 15.60 -0.30 10.82
CA ILE A 251 15.41 -0.83 12.17
C ILE A 251 16.06 0.10 13.21
N GLN A 252 17.28 0.58 12.97
CA GLN A 252 17.98 1.47 13.90
C GLN A 252 17.18 2.77 14.15
N PHE A 253 16.81 3.46 13.07
CA PHE A 253 16.10 4.75 13.19
C PHE A 253 14.63 4.56 13.54
N GLY A 254 13.99 3.49 13.07
CA GLY A 254 12.63 3.13 13.44
C GLY A 254 12.48 2.81 14.94
N ASN A 255 13.54 2.34 15.58
CA ASN A 255 13.57 2.12 17.03
C ASN A 255 13.88 3.40 17.84
N THR A 256 14.14 4.52 17.20
CA THR A 256 14.59 5.77 17.81
C THR A 256 13.87 7.00 17.22
N LEU A 257 14.50 7.68 16.28
CA LEU A 257 14.03 8.98 15.76
C LEU A 257 12.77 8.87 14.87
N LEU A 258 12.54 7.71 14.27
CA LEU A 258 11.40 7.46 13.37
C LEU A 258 10.36 6.49 13.97
N GLN A 259 10.41 6.29 15.30
CA GLN A 259 9.49 5.37 15.98
C GLN A 259 8.00 5.71 15.76
N ASP A 260 7.70 6.98 15.48
CA ASP A 260 6.34 7.51 15.29
C ASP A 260 5.95 7.64 13.80
N LYS A 261 6.75 7.10 12.86
CA LYS A 261 6.55 7.30 11.42
C LYS A 261 6.44 6.01 10.60
N ILE A 262 6.61 4.86 11.22
CA ILE A 262 6.54 3.57 10.56
C ILE A 262 5.25 2.87 10.95
N MET A 263 4.53 2.39 9.96
CA MET A 263 3.27 1.67 10.09
C MET A 263 3.42 0.26 9.49
N VAL A 264 2.50 -0.64 9.79
CA VAL A 264 2.57 -2.01 9.28
C VAL A 264 1.47 -2.28 8.26
N GLY A 265 1.85 -2.78 7.09
CA GLY A 265 0.96 -3.44 6.16
C GLY A 265 1.29 -4.93 6.11
N PHE A 266 0.35 -5.77 6.48
CA PHE A 266 0.61 -7.20 6.64
C PHE A 266 0.74 -7.94 5.32
N SER A 267 0.12 -7.45 4.26
CA SER A 267 0.16 -8.08 2.92
C SER A 267 -0.13 -9.58 2.98
N LYS A 268 -1.12 -9.94 3.77
CA LYS A 268 -1.51 -11.31 4.13
C LYS A 268 -1.58 -12.25 2.92
N ASP A 269 -2.22 -11.80 1.85
CA ASP A 269 -2.38 -12.60 0.62
C ASP A 269 -1.07 -12.82 -0.14
N SER A 270 -0.10 -11.93 0.03
CA SER A 270 1.21 -12.04 -0.63
C SER A 270 2.11 -13.05 0.04
N PHE A 271 2.00 -13.21 1.37
CA PHE A 271 2.87 -14.05 2.17
C PHE A 271 2.24 -15.36 2.62
N GLY A 272 0.91 -15.48 2.51
CA GLY A 272 0.18 -16.63 3.04
C GLY A 272 0.26 -16.72 4.58
N LEU A 273 0.45 -15.59 5.26
CA LEU A 273 0.54 -15.50 6.71
C LEU A 273 -0.75 -14.92 7.29
N THR A 274 -1.17 -15.42 8.44
CA THR A 274 -2.18 -14.72 9.24
C THR A 274 -1.58 -13.48 9.92
N ILE A 275 -2.41 -12.52 10.32
CA ILE A 275 -1.96 -11.34 11.05
C ILE A 275 -1.22 -11.73 12.35
N PRO A 276 -1.73 -12.66 13.18
CA PRO A 276 -1.00 -13.11 14.37
C PRO A 276 0.38 -13.72 14.08
N GLN A 277 0.53 -14.47 12.97
CA GLN A 277 1.84 -14.99 12.57
C GLN A 277 2.82 -13.87 12.22
N SER A 278 2.35 -12.85 11.48
CA SER A 278 3.16 -11.68 11.15
C SER A 278 3.52 -10.87 12.40
N VAL A 279 2.57 -10.63 13.29
CA VAL A 279 2.79 -9.95 14.58
C VAL A 279 3.89 -10.64 15.38
N ALA A 280 3.84 -11.97 15.49
CA ALA A 280 4.86 -12.74 16.20
C ALA A 280 6.27 -12.60 15.58
N MET A 281 6.37 -12.27 14.29
CA MET A 281 7.66 -11.95 13.65
C MET A 281 8.14 -10.53 13.99
N TYR A 282 7.24 -9.53 14.02
CA TYR A 282 7.58 -8.18 14.49
C TYR A 282 8.03 -8.17 15.95
N GLU A 283 7.41 -8.97 16.83
CA GLU A 283 7.79 -9.11 18.23
C GLU A 283 9.19 -9.71 18.44
N LYS A 284 9.71 -10.45 17.46
CA LYS A 284 11.08 -10.98 17.47
C LYS A 284 12.13 -9.97 17.00
N LEU A 285 11.73 -8.84 16.41
CA LEU A 285 12.68 -7.80 16.04
C LEU A 285 13.29 -7.15 17.27
N ARG A 286 14.52 -6.65 17.15
CA ARG A 286 15.24 -5.95 18.24
C ARG A 286 14.70 -4.52 18.40
N LEU A 287 13.39 -4.38 18.54
CA LEU A 287 12.68 -3.12 18.79
C LEU A 287 12.23 -3.06 20.25
N LYS A 288 12.13 -1.84 20.78
CA LYS A 288 11.50 -1.62 22.09
C LYS A 288 10.02 -2.01 22.01
N GLU A 289 9.46 -2.61 23.06
CA GLU A 289 8.05 -3.04 23.10
C GLU A 289 7.09 -1.91 22.70
N LYS A 290 7.26 -0.72 23.27
CA LYS A 290 6.46 0.46 22.91
C LYS A 290 6.57 0.87 21.45
N VAL A 291 7.69 0.55 20.76
CA VAL A 291 7.87 0.86 19.34
C VAL A 291 7.13 -0.17 18.49
N ILE A 292 7.14 -1.44 18.88
CA ILE A 292 6.34 -2.48 18.25
C ILE A 292 4.85 -2.11 18.30
N GLU A 293 4.37 -1.66 19.48
CA GLU A 293 3.00 -1.23 19.65
C GLU A 293 2.62 -0.03 18.78
N LYS A 294 3.53 0.95 18.66
CA LYS A 294 3.35 2.09 17.75
C LYS A 294 3.28 1.66 16.28
N TRP A 295 4.18 0.80 15.84
CA TRP A 295 4.21 0.34 14.44
C TRP A 295 2.96 -0.46 14.09
N LEU A 296 2.55 -1.37 14.96
CA LEU A 296 1.40 -2.24 14.72
C LEU A 296 0.05 -1.52 14.78
N TYR A 297 -0.03 -0.40 15.55
CA TYR A 297 -1.32 0.24 15.80
C TYR A 297 -1.24 1.77 15.91
N GLY A 298 -0.45 2.30 16.85
CA GLY A 298 -0.51 3.70 17.29
C GLY A 298 -0.24 4.68 16.15
N ASN A 299 0.80 4.44 15.34
CA ASN A 299 1.20 5.34 14.25
C ASN A 299 0.13 5.37 13.14
N ALA A 300 -0.42 4.21 12.79
CA ALA A 300 -1.49 4.14 11.80
C ALA A 300 -2.75 4.85 12.29
N LYS A 301 -3.12 4.69 13.55
CA LYS A 301 -4.26 5.38 14.16
C LYS A 301 -4.13 6.90 14.09
N GLU A 302 -2.94 7.43 14.42
CA GLU A 302 -2.66 8.85 14.34
C GLU A 302 -2.64 9.35 12.89
N PHE A 303 -1.95 8.64 11.99
CA PHE A 303 -1.84 8.99 10.57
C PHE A 303 -3.21 9.00 9.87
N LEU A 304 -4.03 7.98 10.09
CA LEU A 304 -5.36 7.84 9.49
C LEU A 304 -6.42 8.70 10.19
N ARG A 305 -6.20 9.10 11.45
CA ARG A 305 -7.15 9.81 12.32
C ARG A 305 -8.45 9.03 12.53
N CYS A 306 -8.34 7.75 12.85
CA CYS A 306 -9.45 6.82 13.05
C CYS A 306 -9.54 6.30 14.50
#